data_1fe7dca962ed9841da7abd8185497c79
#
_entry.id   1fe7dca962ed9841da7abd8185497c79
#
_cell.length_a   1.000
_cell.length_b   1.000
_cell.length_c   1.000
_cell.angle_alpha   90.00
_cell.angle_beta   90.00
_cell.angle_gamma   90.00
#
_symmetry.space_group_name_H-M   'P 1'
#
loop_
_entity.id
_entity.type
_entity.pdbx_description
1 polymer ?
#
loop_
_entity_poly.entity_id
_entity_poly.type
_entity_poly.pdbx_seq_one_letter_code
_entity_poly.pdbx_strand_id
1 'polypeptide(L)'
;KIQITKPRNLNIKLVPDTKMVKEVLIQKKRQRYSRKNNPAVEMMKKVIAAKKKTDLRERPYFSYDKYQKLTFALNEVTEKVFQDDKFKRMPFLKDHVEVYPATGKLILPISVNETVTRHIYRKDPKTEKDIVTGERVDGISELFNTGDIMTSIIKDCFTDVDIYEDEVRLLQYPFISPISTTSAIRFYRYFIVDTVMVDKDKCYHLEFLPNNPQDFGFSGSLYIKKEMSFHISFLIRTFFCY
;
A
#
# COMPACT_ATOMS: atom_id res chain seq x y z
N LYS A 1 6.87 31.04 -8.35
CA LYS A 1 5.68 31.82 -7.94
C LYS A 1 5.33 32.75 -9.10
N ILE A 2 4.14 32.60 -9.65
CA ILE A 2 3.62 33.48 -10.71
C ILE A 2 2.61 34.43 -10.04
N GLN A 3 2.81 35.73 -10.16
CA GLN A 3 1.84 36.72 -9.70
C GLN A 3 0.81 36.96 -10.81
N ILE A 4 -0.45 36.67 -10.55
CA ILE A 4 -1.53 36.84 -11.52
C ILE A 4 -2.19 38.18 -11.23
N THR A 5 -1.96 39.14 -12.14
CA THR A 5 -2.52 40.49 -12.07
C THR A 5 -3.70 40.75 -13.02
N LYS A 6 -4.01 39.82 -13.93
CA LYS A 6 -5.13 39.89 -14.91
C LYS A 6 -5.60 38.47 -15.26
N PRO A 7 -6.89 38.27 -15.65
CA PRO A 7 -7.35 36.96 -16.13
C PRO A 7 -6.50 36.51 -17.31
N ARG A 8 -5.95 35.32 -17.19
CA ARG A 8 -5.03 34.74 -18.18
C ARG A 8 -5.33 33.26 -18.35
N ASN A 9 -5.46 32.81 -19.57
CA ASN A 9 -5.45 31.40 -19.89
C ASN A 9 -4.01 30.91 -19.86
N LEU A 10 -3.66 30.10 -18.87
CA LEU A 10 -2.32 29.55 -18.71
C LEU A 10 -2.37 28.07 -19.10
N ASN A 11 -1.76 27.71 -20.22
CA ASN A 11 -1.52 26.31 -20.58
C ASN A 11 -0.26 25.83 -19.86
N ILE A 12 -0.47 25.08 -18.78
CA ILE A 12 0.63 24.45 -18.02
C ILE A 12 0.89 23.08 -18.61
N LYS A 13 2.03 22.90 -19.25
CA LYS A 13 2.52 21.61 -19.68
C LYS A 13 3.28 21.01 -18.50
N LEU A 14 2.66 20.08 -17.78
CA LEU A 14 3.33 19.33 -16.72
C LEU A 14 4.28 18.34 -17.40
N VAL A 15 5.57 18.48 -17.11
CA VAL A 15 6.55 17.45 -17.40
C VAL A 15 6.50 16.51 -16.21
N PRO A 16 6.20 15.21 -16.38
CA PRO A 16 6.27 14.29 -15.28
C PRO A 16 7.70 14.26 -14.76
N ASP A 17 7.90 14.69 -13.52
CA ASP A 17 9.16 14.49 -12.80
C ASP A 17 9.23 13.02 -12.42
N THR A 18 9.56 12.18 -13.39
CA THR A 18 9.91 10.80 -13.19
C THR A 18 11.30 10.73 -12.57
N LYS A 19 11.47 11.25 -11.38
CA LYS A 19 12.42 10.65 -10.46
C LYS A 19 11.85 9.29 -10.09
N MET A 20 11.98 8.35 -11.03
CA MET A 20 11.93 6.95 -10.69
C MET A 20 12.99 6.77 -9.60
N VAL A 21 12.54 6.71 -8.36
CA VAL A 21 13.31 6.05 -7.31
C VAL A 21 13.59 4.69 -7.91
N LYS A 22 14.83 4.47 -8.33
CA LYS A 22 15.27 3.17 -8.83
C LYS A 22 14.90 2.21 -7.73
N GLU A 23 13.86 1.46 -7.95
CA GLU A 23 13.51 0.34 -7.10
C GLU A 23 14.75 -0.54 -7.12
N VAL A 24 15.45 -0.56 -6.01
CA VAL A 24 16.60 -1.44 -5.85
C VAL A 24 15.99 -2.82 -5.79
N LEU A 25 15.91 -3.47 -6.95
CA LEU A 25 15.69 -4.89 -7.03
C LEU A 25 16.85 -5.54 -6.27
N ILE A 26 16.64 -5.81 -5.00
CA ILE A 26 17.55 -6.61 -4.19
C ILE A 26 17.44 -8.02 -4.78
N GLN A 27 18.26 -8.31 -5.80
CA GLN A 27 18.52 -9.68 -6.21
C GLN A 27 19.20 -10.35 -5.02
N LYS A 28 18.39 -10.99 -4.20
CA LYS A 28 18.83 -11.70 -3.02
C LYS A 28 19.76 -12.83 -3.43
N LYS A 29 21.06 -12.64 -3.26
CA LYS A 29 21.89 -13.79 -2.83
C LYS A 29 21.14 -14.37 -1.63
N ARG A 30 20.80 -15.67 -1.68
CA ARG A 30 20.06 -16.38 -0.62
C ARG A 30 20.81 -16.32 0.71
N GLN A 31 20.81 -15.18 1.39
CA GLN A 31 21.25 -15.08 2.77
C GLN A 31 20.19 -15.79 3.63
N ARG A 32 20.61 -16.74 4.42
CA ARG A 32 19.72 -17.36 5.43
C ARG A 32 19.25 -16.27 6.38
N TYR A 33 17.95 -15.99 6.35
CA TYR A 33 17.34 -15.07 7.29
C TYR A 33 17.45 -15.64 8.70
N SER A 34 17.99 -14.87 9.63
CA SER A 34 18.01 -15.19 11.06
C SER A 34 17.26 -14.10 11.82
N ARG A 35 16.49 -14.49 12.82
CA ARG A 35 15.87 -13.55 13.77
C ARG A 35 16.81 -13.19 14.91
N LYS A 36 17.78 -14.09 15.22
CA LYS A 36 18.77 -13.85 16.28
C LYS A 36 19.77 -12.82 15.79
N ASN A 37 20.08 -11.85 16.65
CA ASN A 37 21.04 -10.76 16.36
C ASN A 37 20.73 -9.98 15.09
N ASN A 38 19.45 -9.85 14.75
CA ASN A 38 19.02 -9.10 13.57
C ASN A 38 18.60 -7.68 13.99
N PRO A 39 19.33 -6.64 13.54
CA PRO A 39 19.03 -5.26 13.93
C PRO A 39 17.62 -4.81 13.52
N ALA A 40 17.08 -5.29 12.39
CA ALA A 40 15.72 -4.99 11.96
C ALA A 40 14.69 -5.58 12.95
N VAL A 41 14.92 -6.81 13.42
CA VAL A 41 14.02 -7.45 14.40
C VAL A 41 14.09 -6.72 15.74
N GLU A 42 15.27 -6.34 16.22
CA GLU A 42 15.41 -5.60 17.47
C GLU A 42 14.75 -4.21 17.38
N MET A 43 14.85 -3.55 16.23
CA MET A 43 14.14 -2.31 15.97
C MET A 43 12.63 -2.52 16.01
N MET A 44 12.12 -3.55 15.32
CA MET A 44 10.69 -3.85 15.32
C MET A 44 10.14 -4.20 16.69
N LYS A 45 10.88 -4.90 17.53
CA LYS A 45 10.50 -5.12 18.94
C LYS A 45 10.30 -3.82 19.70
N LYS A 46 11.18 -2.83 19.50
CA LYS A 46 11.05 -1.49 20.12
C LYS A 46 9.83 -0.75 19.59
N VAL A 47 9.59 -0.81 18.28
CA VAL A 47 8.41 -0.23 17.63
C VAL A 47 7.13 -0.82 18.20
N ILE A 48 7.05 -2.15 18.27
CA ILE A 48 5.89 -2.87 18.81
C ILE A 48 5.66 -2.51 20.29
N ALA A 49 6.73 -2.43 21.09
CA ALA A 49 6.64 -2.01 22.48
C ALA A 49 6.14 -0.56 22.64
N ALA A 50 6.47 0.32 21.70
CA ALA A 50 6.02 1.70 21.68
C ALA A 50 4.61 1.89 21.07
N LYS A 51 4.02 0.86 20.46
CA LYS A 51 2.76 0.89 19.69
C LYS A 51 1.66 1.67 20.41
N LYS A 52 1.38 1.39 21.67
CA LYS A 52 0.35 2.10 22.45
C LYS A 52 0.63 3.60 22.62
N LYS A 53 1.91 4.01 22.70
CA LYS A 53 2.28 5.42 22.87
C LYS A 53 2.20 6.20 21.55
N THR A 54 2.35 5.51 20.43
CA THR A 54 2.36 6.11 19.08
C THR A 54 1.00 6.04 18.41
N ASP A 55 0.04 5.32 18.97
CA ASP A 55 -1.33 5.25 18.47
C ASP A 55 -1.98 6.63 18.54
N LEU A 56 -2.41 7.14 17.40
CA LEU A 56 -3.06 8.44 17.30
C LEU A 56 -4.36 8.50 18.09
N ARG A 57 -5.03 7.36 18.29
CA ARG A 57 -6.30 7.26 19.05
C ARG A 57 -6.14 7.62 20.54
N GLU A 58 -4.92 7.63 21.05
CA GLU A 58 -4.62 8.11 22.40
C GLU A 58 -4.63 9.66 22.52
N ARG A 59 -4.59 10.37 21.39
CA ARG A 59 -4.67 11.83 21.35
C ARG A 59 -6.12 12.30 21.47
N PRO A 60 -6.36 13.49 22.07
CA PRO A 60 -7.69 14.09 22.14
C PRO A 60 -8.32 14.33 20.76
N TYR A 61 -7.49 14.77 19.81
CA TYR A 61 -7.85 15.04 18.43
C TYR A 61 -6.72 14.63 17.50
N PHE A 62 -7.09 14.15 16.32
CA PHE A 62 -6.19 14.05 15.17
C PHE A 62 -6.97 14.11 13.86
N SER A 63 -6.28 14.48 12.81
CA SER A 63 -6.75 14.32 11.45
C SER A 63 -5.59 13.98 10.54
N TYR A 64 -5.88 13.22 9.48
CA TYR A 64 -4.92 12.92 8.42
C TYR A 64 -5.64 12.77 7.08
N ASP A 65 -4.90 12.97 6.01
CA ASP A 65 -5.36 12.65 4.67
C ASP A 65 -4.83 11.26 4.29
N LYS A 66 -5.75 10.36 3.93
CA LYS A 66 -5.47 9.00 3.49
C LYS A 66 -5.61 8.93 1.98
N TYR A 67 -4.53 8.60 1.29
CA TYR A 67 -4.58 8.20 -0.12
C TYR A 67 -4.60 6.68 -0.20
N GLN A 68 -5.56 6.14 -0.91
CA GLN A 68 -5.70 4.71 -1.15
C GLN A 68 -5.82 4.47 -2.66
N LYS A 69 -4.98 3.57 -3.16
CA LYS A 69 -5.06 3.07 -4.53
C LYS A 69 -5.28 1.57 -4.50
N LEU A 70 -6.37 1.14 -5.12
CA LEU A 70 -6.72 -0.26 -5.26
C LEU A 70 -6.69 -0.63 -6.73
N THR A 71 -5.91 -1.64 -7.07
CA THR A 71 -5.82 -2.14 -8.44
C THR A 71 -6.22 -3.61 -8.46
N PHE A 72 -7.24 -3.93 -9.24
CA PHE A 72 -7.57 -5.30 -9.60
C PHE A 72 -6.96 -5.60 -10.96
N ALA A 73 -6.20 -6.67 -11.06
CA ALA A 73 -5.54 -7.04 -12.29
C ALA A 73 -5.53 -8.55 -12.46
N LEU A 74 -5.60 -9.00 -13.71
CA LEU A 74 -5.21 -10.36 -14.05
C LEU A 74 -3.70 -10.49 -13.96
N ASN A 75 -3.23 -11.52 -13.28
CA ASN A 75 -1.82 -11.78 -13.06
C ASN A 75 -1.30 -12.78 -14.12
N GLU A 76 0.02 -12.73 -14.39
CA GLU A 76 0.70 -13.64 -15.32
C GLU A 76 0.07 -13.67 -16.73
N VAL A 77 -0.27 -12.50 -17.23
CA VAL A 77 -0.86 -12.38 -18.57
C VAL A 77 0.13 -12.83 -19.62
N THR A 78 -0.26 -13.85 -20.38
CA THR A 78 0.53 -14.42 -21.49
C THR A 78 -0.20 -14.23 -22.80
N GLU A 79 0.49 -14.42 -23.94
CA GLU A 79 -0.14 -14.42 -25.27
C GLU A 79 -1.31 -15.40 -25.37
N LYS A 80 -1.29 -16.50 -24.60
CA LYS A 80 -2.36 -17.48 -24.57
C LYS A 80 -3.68 -16.92 -24.04
N VAL A 81 -3.62 -15.99 -23.07
CA VAL A 81 -4.81 -15.34 -22.52
C VAL A 81 -5.55 -14.60 -23.62
N PHE A 82 -4.85 -13.93 -24.53
CA PHE A 82 -5.45 -13.19 -25.65
C PHE A 82 -5.94 -14.09 -26.80
N GLN A 83 -5.65 -15.39 -26.75
CA GLN A 83 -6.18 -16.38 -27.70
C GLN A 83 -7.54 -16.95 -27.26
N ASP A 84 -7.95 -16.72 -26.01
CA ASP A 84 -9.29 -17.05 -25.52
C ASP A 84 -10.35 -16.26 -26.29
N ASP A 85 -11.46 -16.90 -26.62
CA ASP A 85 -12.53 -16.29 -27.44
C ASP A 85 -13.15 -15.03 -26.83
N LYS A 86 -13.09 -14.91 -25.50
CA LYS A 86 -13.55 -13.71 -24.79
C LYS A 86 -12.60 -12.53 -25.03
N PHE A 87 -11.30 -12.76 -25.06
CA PHE A 87 -10.29 -11.72 -25.24
C PHE A 87 -9.99 -11.42 -26.72
N LYS A 88 -10.20 -12.38 -27.64
CA LYS A 88 -10.06 -12.13 -29.09
C LYS A 88 -10.95 -11.01 -29.60
N ARG A 89 -12.11 -10.82 -28.96
CA ARG A 89 -13.07 -9.76 -29.32
C ARG A 89 -12.66 -8.37 -28.82
N MET A 90 -11.61 -8.30 -28.00
CA MET A 90 -11.15 -7.06 -27.35
C MET A 90 -9.64 -6.87 -27.55
N PRO A 91 -9.18 -6.67 -28.81
CA PRO A 91 -7.75 -6.57 -29.11
C PRO A 91 -7.05 -5.40 -28.41
N PHE A 92 -7.79 -4.33 -28.09
CA PHE A 92 -7.29 -3.15 -27.37
C PHE A 92 -6.79 -3.47 -25.96
N LEU A 93 -7.16 -4.60 -25.37
CA LEU A 93 -6.69 -4.99 -24.04
C LEU A 93 -5.18 -5.23 -23.98
N LYS A 94 -4.56 -5.57 -25.13
CA LYS A 94 -3.11 -5.72 -25.21
C LYS A 94 -2.36 -4.41 -24.91
N ASP A 95 -2.96 -3.29 -25.24
CA ASP A 95 -2.37 -1.96 -25.03
C ASP A 95 -2.41 -1.53 -23.55
N HIS A 96 -3.21 -2.22 -22.72
CA HIS A 96 -3.34 -1.99 -21.28
C HIS A 96 -2.51 -2.95 -20.42
N VAL A 97 -1.74 -3.84 -21.05
CA VAL A 97 -0.85 -4.75 -20.31
C VAL A 97 0.34 -3.96 -19.75
N GLU A 98 0.57 -4.08 -18.48
CA GLU A 98 1.65 -3.40 -17.76
C GLU A 98 2.61 -4.41 -17.14
N VAL A 99 3.88 -4.00 -16.99
CA VAL A 99 4.84 -4.75 -16.18
C VAL A 99 4.63 -4.37 -14.73
N TYR A 100 4.29 -5.36 -13.91
CA TYR A 100 4.18 -5.12 -12.48
C TYR A 100 5.59 -4.95 -11.85
N PRO A 101 5.94 -3.76 -11.30
CA PRO A 101 7.32 -3.45 -10.92
C PRO A 101 7.91 -4.39 -9.86
N ALA A 102 7.08 -4.88 -8.93
CA ALA A 102 7.57 -5.70 -7.82
C ALA A 102 7.96 -7.12 -8.23
N THR A 103 7.34 -7.67 -9.28
CA THR A 103 7.58 -9.06 -9.73
C THR A 103 8.19 -9.16 -11.11
N GLY A 104 8.12 -8.09 -11.90
CA GLY A 104 8.49 -8.09 -13.33
C GLY A 104 7.52 -8.87 -14.22
N LYS A 105 6.40 -9.36 -13.67
CA LYS A 105 5.39 -10.10 -14.41
C LYS A 105 4.42 -9.15 -15.13
N LEU A 106 3.86 -9.62 -16.24
CA LEU A 106 2.83 -8.90 -16.95
C LEU A 106 1.49 -9.02 -16.22
N ILE A 107 0.84 -7.89 -16.02
CA ILE A 107 -0.52 -7.79 -15.46
C ILE A 107 -1.42 -7.04 -16.43
N LEU A 108 -2.71 -7.36 -16.39
CA LEU A 108 -3.74 -6.60 -17.08
C LEU A 108 -4.64 -5.95 -16.02
N PRO A 109 -4.51 -4.65 -15.73
CA PRO A 109 -5.40 -3.94 -14.82
C PRO A 109 -6.84 -3.98 -15.33
N ILE A 110 -7.76 -4.46 -14.50
CA ILE A 110 -9.20 -4.50 -14.80
C ILE A 110 -9.87 -3.27 -14.22
N SER A 111 -9.49 -2.89 -13.01
CA SER A 111 -10.03 -1.73 -12.32
C SER A 111 -8.96 -1.09 -11.45
N VAL A 112 -8.88 0.22 -11.52
CA VAL A 112 -8.03 1.06 -10.66
C VAL A 112 -8.92 2.07 -9.97
N ASN A 113 -8.97 2.02 -8.65
CA ASN A 113 -9.73 2.96 -7.84
C ASN A 113 -8.77 3.74 -6.95
N GLU A 114 -8.85 5.05 -6.99
CA GLU A 114 -8.04 5.96 -6.19
C GLU A 114 -8.96 6.85 -5.36
N THR A 115 -8.73 6.92 -4.07
CA THR A 115 -9.48 7.78 -3.17
C THR A 115 -8.55 8.59 -2.29
N VAL A 116 -8.92 9.83 -2.03
CA VAL A 116 -8.32 10.68 -1.00
C VAL A 116 -9.39 10.98 0.02
N THR A 117 -9.18 10.53 1.24
CA THR A 117 -10.12 10.69 2.35
C THR A 117 -9.46 11.44 3.49
N ARG A 118 -10.10 12.48 3.96
CA ARG A 118 -9.72 13.15 5.21
C ARG A 118 -10.42 12.49 6.36
N HIS A 119 -9.65 11.85 7.23
CA HIS A 119 -10.12 11.28 8.49
C HIS A 119 -9.97 12.29 9.61
N ILE A 120 -11.02 12.45 10.40
CA ILE A 120 -11.06 13.35 11.57
C ILE A 120 -11.54 12.54 12.76
N TYR A 121 -10.79 12.59 13.84
CA TYR A 121 -11.08 11.89 15.08
C TYR A 121 -11.08 12.81 16.28
N ARG A 122 -12.02 12.57 17.19
CA ARG A 122 -12.09 13.16 18.53
C ARG A 122 -12.32 12.05 19.54
N LYS A 123 -11.53 12.05 20.63
CA LYS A 123 -11.57 11.01 21.66
C LYS A 123 -12.77 11.15 22.60
N ASP A 124 -13.12 12.38 22.99
CA ASP A 124 -14.20 12.64 23.95
C ASP A 124 -15.09 13.83 23.52
N PRO A 125 -16.39 13.65 23.31
CA PRO A 125 -17.06 12.37 23.07
C PRO A 125 -16.51 11.70 21.80
N LYS A 126 -16.36 10.39 21.82
CA LYS A 126 -15.79 9.67 20.67
C LYS A 126 -16.60 9.95 19.40
N THR A 127 -15.91 10.53 18.42
CA THR A 127 -16.50 10.90 17.13
C THR A 127 -15.48 10.69 16.03
N GLU A 128 -15.90 10.05 14.98
CA GLU A 128 -15.08 9.81 13.78
C GLU A 128 -15.85 10.29 12.55
N LYS A 129 -15.14 10.90 11.60
CA LYS A 129 -15.72 11.36 10.35
C LYS A 129 -14.73 11.20 9.23
N ASP A 130 -15.17 10.55 8.16
CA ASP A 130 -14.44 10.44 6.89
C ASP A 130 -15.06 11.36 5.85
N ILE A 131 -14.23 12.16 5.21
CA ILE A 131 -14.62 13.09 4.15
C ILE A 131 -13.83 12.71 2.91
N VAL A 132 -14.49 12.15 1.90
CA VAL A 132 -13.87 11.91 0.60
C VAL A 132 -13.63 13.25 -0.08
N THR A 133 -12.37 13.59 -0.30
CA THR A 133 -11.94 14.85 -0.92
C THR A 133 -11.56 14.68 -2.38
N GLY A 134 -11.34 13.45 -2.83
CA GLY A 134 -11.07 13.11 -4.21
C GLY A 134 -11.32 11.63 -4.47
N GLU A 135 -11.85 11.33 -5.64
CA GLU A 135 -12.08 9.96 -6.10
C GLU A 135 -11.81 9.89 -7.60
N ARG A 136 -11.17 8.80 -8.02
CA ARG A 136 -10.97 8.46 -9.41
C ARG A 136 -11.17 6.97 -9.59
N VAL A 137 -12.00 6.61 -10.54
CA VAL A 137 -12.19 5.22 -10.99
C VAL A 137 -11.76 5.14 -12.44
N ASP A 138 -10.91 4.18 -12.73
CA ASP A 138 -10.40 3.92 -14.07
C ASP A 138 -10.37 2.41 -14.32
N GLY A 139 -10.45 1.97 -15.55
CA GLY A 139 -10.33 0.56 -15.91
C GLY A 139 -11.37 0.09 -16.91
N ILE A 140 -11.30 -1.18 -17.21
CA ILE A 140 -12.10 -1.88 -18.21
C ILE A 140 -13.23 -2.73 -17.61
N SER A 141 -13.49 -2.55 -16.29
CA SER A 141 -14.49 -3.33 -15.55
C SER A 141 -15.90 -3.26 -16.14
N GLU A 142 -16.26 -2.13 -16.74
CA GLU A 142 -17.57 -1.96 -17.40
C GLU A 142 -17.76 -2.90 -18.59
N LEU A 143 -16.65 -3.33 -19.24
CA LEU A 143 -16.69 -4.21 -20.39
C LEU A 143 -16.99 -5.68 -20.03
N PHE A 144 -16.79 -6.05 -18.76
CA PHE A 144 -16.96 -7.45 -18.33
C PHE A 144 -18.35 -7.77 -17.77
N ASN A 145 -19.27 -6.82 -17.74
CA ASN A 145 -20.63 -7.02 -17.20
C ASN A 145 -20.66 -7.68 -15.79
N THR A 146 -19.62 -7.47 -15.02
CA THR A 146 -19.44 -8.05 -13.67
C THR A 146 -19.85 -7.07 -12.57
N GLY A 147 -20.62 -6.03 -12.91
CA GLY A 147 -20.89 -4.85 -12.10
C GLY A 147 -21.14 -5.10 -10.61
N ASP A 148 -22.08 -6.00 -10.28
CA ASP A 148 -22.45 -6.19 -8.87
C ASP A 148 -21.42 -7.00 -8.07
N ILE A 149 -20.85 -8.04 -8.67
CA ILE A 149 -19.84 -8.89 -8.02
C ILE A 149 -18.56 -8.09 -7.79
N MET A 150 -18.09 -7.39 -8.83
CA MET A 150 -16.88 -6.58 -8.74
C MET A 150 -17.07 -5.43 -7.75
N THR A 151 -18.22 -4.77 -7.75
CA THR A 151 -18.55 -3.71 -6.80
C THR A 151 -18.54 -4.20 -5.35
N SER A 152 -19.05 -5.42 -5.11
CA SER A 152 -19.03 -6.03 -3.77
C SER A 152 -17.60 -6.36 -3.33
N ILE A 153 -16.79 -6.96 -4.22
CA ILE A 153 -15.38 -7.24 -3.95
C ILE A 153 -14.61 -5.94 -3.68
N ILE A 154 -14.85 -4.91 -4.47
CA ILE A 154 -14.22 -3.59 -4.28
C ILE A 154 -14.59 -3.03 -2.92
N LYS A 155 -15.86 -3.03 -2.52
CA LYS A 155 -16.29 -2.54 -1.21
C LYS A 155 -15.62 -3.29 -0.07
N ASP A 156 -15.52 -4.62 -0.17
CA ASP A 156 -14.87 -5.45 0.84
C ASP A 156 -13.35 -5.20 0.92
N CYS A 157 -12.73 -4.83 -0.20
CA CYS A 157 -11.30 -4.50 -0.26
C CYS A 157 -10.98 -3.07 0.20
N PHE A 158 -11.95 -2.14 0.15
CA PHE A 158 -11.80 -0.79 0.70
C PHE A 158 -11.96 -0.75 2.22
N THR A 159 -11.91 -1.89 2.89
CA THR A 159 -11.82 -1.92 4.35
C THR A 159 -10.60 -1.14 4.82
N ASP A 160 -10.77 -0.31 5.83
CA ASP A 160 -9.67 0.43 6.43
C ASP A 160 -8.63 -0.51 7.01
N VAL A 161 -7.41 -0.41 6.48
CA VAL A 161 -6.27 -1.15 6.99
C VAL A 161 -5.65 -0.36 8.14
N ASP A 162 -6.11 -0.63 9.36
CA ASP A 162 -5.48 -0.09 10.55
C ASP A 162 -4.39 -1.04 11.06
N ILE A 163 -3.14 -0.71 10.81
CA ILE A 163 -2.00 -1.53 11.27
C ILE A 163 -1.81 -1.49 12.79
N TYR A 164 -2.45 -0.55 13.50
CA TYR A 164 -2.44 -0.54 14.96
C TYR A 164 -3.36 -1.60 15.56
N GLU A 165 -4.25 -2.21 14.79
CA GLU A 165 -4.88 -3.47 15.18
C GLU A 165 -3.88 -4.63 15.04
N ASP A 166 -4.07 -5.70 15.79
CA ASP A 166 -3.17 -6.87 15.70
C ASP A 166 -3.47 -7.72 14.45
N GLU A 167 -4.72 -7.69 14.00
CA GLU A 167 -5.21 -8.36 12.80
C GLU A 167 -6.15 -7.43 12.02
N VAL A 168 -6.00 -7.43 10.71
CA VAL A 168 -6.89 -6.72 9.79
C VAL A 168 -7.61 -7.75 8.93
N ARG A 169 -8.94 -7.66 8.83
CA ARG A 169 -9.72 -8.55 7.97
C ARG A 169 -9.84 -7.94 6.59
N LEU A 170 -9.32 -8.65 5.59
CA LEU A 170 -9.47 -8.32 4.18
C LEU A 170 -10.08 -9.52 3.46
N LEU A 171 -11.17 -9.30 2.70
CA LEU A 171 -11.88 -10.38 1.99
C LEU A 171 -12.19 -11.57 2.91
N GLN A 172 -12.58 -11.31 4.15
CA GLN A 172 -12.87 -12.31 5.20
C GLN A 172 -11.65 -13.11 5.71
N TYR A 173 -10.45 -12.88 5.18
CA TYR A 173 -9.22 -13.48 5.68
C TYR A 173 -8.56 -12.58 6.74
N PRO A 174 -8.09 -13.16 7.85
CA PRO A 174 -7.32 -12.42 8.84
C PRO A 174 -5.88 -12.19 8.34
N PHE A 175 -5.48 -10.94 8.25
CA PHE A 175 -4.13 -10.52 7.94
C PHE A 175 -3.45 -10.03 9.22
N ILE A 176 -2.36 -10.64 9.58
CA ILE A 176 -1.56 -10.23 10.75
C ILE A 176 -0.92 -8.89 10.45
N SER A 177 -1.09 -7.92 11.36
CA SER A 177 -0.42 -6.64 11.25
C SER A 177 1.10 -6.77 11.33
N PRO A 178 1.87 -6.02 10.53
CA PRO A 178 3.33 -6.01 10.63
C PRO A 178 3.86 -5.46 11.97
N ILE A 179 3.00 -4.85 12.78
CA ILE A 179 3.30 -4.40 14.15
C ILE A 179 2.40 -5.08 15.17
N SER A 180 1.83 -6.27 14.87
CA SER A 180 1.09 -7.07 15.83
C SER A 180 1.91 -7.37 17.06
N THR A 181 1.33 -7.17 18.23
CA THR A 181 2.00 -7.38 19.52
C THR A 181 2.34 -8.84 19.77
N THR A 182 1.54 -9.75 19.26
CA THR A 182 1.63 -11.17 19.54
C THR A 182 2.37 -11.96 18.46
N SER A 183 2.20 -11.59 17.21
CA SER A 183 2.52 -12.46 16.08
C SER A 183 3.51 -11.88 15.08
N ALA A 184 3.68 -10.56 15.02
CA ALA A 184 4.44 -9.89 13.97
C ALA A 184 5.87 -10.44 13.79
N ILE A 185 6.63 -10.55 14.87
CA ILE A 185 8.04 -11.01 14.79
C ILE A 185 8.16 -12.46 14.32
N ARG A 186 7.18 -13.29 14.61
CA ARG A 186 7.16 -14.69 14.17
C ARG A 186 6.67 -14.82 12.72
N PHE A 187 5.70 -14.04 12.36
CA PHE A 187 5.03 -14.12 11.07
C PHE A 187 5.83 -13.46 9.95
N TYR A 188 6.49 -12.33 10.22
CA TYR A 188 7.23 -11.55 9.23
C TYR A 188 8.74 -11.70 9.32
N ARG A 189 9.39 -11.43 8.17
CA ARG A 189 10.82 -11.14 8.05
C ARG A 189 10.97 -9.65 7.86
N TYR A 190 11.94 -9.04 8.53
CA TYR A 190 12.22 -7.61 8.45
C TYR A 190 13.64 -7.37 7.99
N PHE A 191 13.83 -6.39 7.13
CA PHE A 191 15.11 -6.02 6.56
C PHE A 191 15.27 -4.50 6.63
N ILE A 192 16.37 -4.01 7.16
CA ILE A 192 16.77 -2.61 7.01
C ILE A 192 17.38 -2.48 5.62
N VAL A 193 16.81 -1.61 4.79
CA VAL A 193 17.27 -1.37 3.42
C VAL A 193 18.26 -0.22 3.41
N ASP A 194 17.83 0.94 3.91
CA ASP A 194 18.60 2.16 3.94
C ASP A 194 18.07 3.16 4.98
N THR A 195 18.53 4.40 4.87
CA THR A 195 18.03 5.53 5.65
C THR A 195 17.65 6.63 4.68
N VAL A 196 16.39 7.07 4.75
CA VAL A 196 15.79 8.05 3.84
C VAL A 196 15.28 9.26 4.59
N MET A 197 15.08 10.35 3.88
CA MET A 197 14.37 11.52 4.39
C MET A 197 12.89 11.43 4.01
N VAL A 198 12.01 11.42 5.02
CA VAL A 198 10.56 11.49 4.83
C VAL A 198 10.10 12.82 5.43
N ASP A 199 9.53 13.68 4.61
CA ASP A 199 9.16 15.07 4.92
C ASP A 199 10.33 15.92 5.46
N LYS A 200 10.89 15.87 6.46
CA LYS A 200 12.08 16.55 6.99
C LYS A 200 12.80 15.67 8.03
N ASP A 201 12.25 14.51 8.25
CA ASP A 201 12.74 13.57 9.25
C ASP A 201 13.60 12.47 8.63
N LYS A 202 14.68 12.17 9.30
CA LYS A 202 15.54 11.03 8.92
C LYS A 202 14.91 9.76 9.44
N CYS A 203 14.56 8.84 8.51
CA CYS A 203 13.87 7.60 8.80
C CYS A 203 14.68 6.38 8.37
N TYR A 204 14.60 5.32 9.14
CA TYR A 204 15.01 4.00 8.69
C TYR A 204 13.94 3.44 7.76
N HIS A 205 14.34 3.01 6.60
CA HIS A 205 13.51 2.28 5.67
C HIS A 205 13.65 0.79 5.92
N LEU A 206 12.58 0.14 6.34
CA LEU A 206 12.49 -1.30 6.53
C LEU A 206 11.54 -1.89 5.50
N GLU A 207 11.95 -3.00 4.92
CA GLU A 207 11.05 -3.89 4.19
C GLU A 207 10.61 -5.04 5.06
N PHE A 208 9.36 -5.47 4.85
CA PHE A 208 8.83 -6.65 5.50
C PHE A 208 8.02 -7.51 4.54
N LEU A 209 8.03 -8.82 4.77
CA LEU A 209 7.28 -9.82 4.00
C LEU A 209 6.98 -11.04 4.88
N PRO A 210 5.93 -11.82 4.58
CA PRO A 210 5.63 -13.04 5.30
C PRO A 210 6.83 -14.00 5.32
N ASN A 211 7.01 -14.70 6.43
CA ASN A 211 8.08 -15.68 6.57
C ASN A 211 7.90 -16.87 5.62
N ASN A 212 6.66 -17.30 5.47
CA ASN A 212 6.26 -18.30 4.48
C ASN A 212 5.52 -17.58 3.33
N PRO A 213 5.99 -17.69 2.07
CA PRO A 213 5.36 -17.04 0.92
C PRO A 213 3.92 -17.52 0.62
N GLN A 214 3.51 -18.65 1.18
CA GLN A 214 2.16 -19.20 1.03
C GLN A 214 1.16 -18.61 2.04
N ASP A 215 1.64 -17.91 3.06
CA ASP A 215 0.76 -17.32 4.07
C ASP A 215 0.15 -16.01 3.54
N PHE A 216 -1.14 -15.84 3.81
CA PHE A 216 -1.81 -14.57 3.57
C PHE A 216 -1.27 -13.52 4.54
N GLY A 217 -0.62 -12.51 4.00
CA GLY A 217 -0.01 -11.47 4.81
C GLY A 217 0.34 -10.23 3.99
N PHE A 218 0.62 -9.16 4.68
CA PHE A 218 1.09 -7.93 4.06
C PHE A 218 2.55 -8.06 3.65
N SER A 219 2.93 -7.33 2.63
CA SER A 219 4.33 -7.00 2.35
C SER A 219 4.44 -5.51 2.07
N GLY A 220 5.57 -4.92 2.33
CA GLY A 220 5.72 -3.49 2.10
C GLY A 220 6.91 -2.89 2.82
N SER A 221 6.83 -1.56 2.96
CA SER A 221 7.88 -0.76 3.57
C SER A 221 7.36 -0.02 4.79
N LEU A 222 8.19 0.04 5.83
CA LEU A 222 7.98 0.83 7.03
C LEU A 222 9.06 1.88 7.11
N TYR A 223 8.67 3.11 7.38
CA TYR A 223 9.59 4.23 7.60
C TYR A 223 9.52 4.62 9.06
N ILE A 224 10.59 4.36 9.80
CA ILE A 224 10.65 4.55 11.25
C ILE A 224 11.55 5.75 11.55
N LYS A 225 10.99 6.79 12.14
CA LYS A 225 11.73 7.99 12.50
C LYS A 225 12.87 7.65 13.47
N LYS A 226 14.08 8.16 13.17
CA LYS A 226 15.30 7.85 13.92
C LYS A 226 15.32 8.46 15.33
N GLU A 227 14.64 9.58 15.54
CA GLU A 227 14.58 10.27 16.83
C GLU A 227 13.44 9.74 17.70
N MET A 228 13.68 9.62 18.97
CA MET A 228 12.99 9.03 20.13
C MET A 228 11.45 8.87 20.14
N SER A 229 10.73 9.35 19.17
CA SER A 229 9.30 9.08 18.98
C SER A 229 9.17 8.13 17.80
N PHE A 230 9.00 6.86 18.04
CA PHE A 230 8.80 5.83 17.01
C PHE A 230 7.53 6.08 16.18
N HIS A 231 7.43 7.27 15.56
CA HIS A 231 6.41 7.55 14.59
C HIS A 231 6.68 6.71 13.34
N ILE A 232 5.70 5.96 12.94
CA ILE A 232 5.77 5.06 11.80
C ILE A 232 4.97 5.69 10.67
N SER A 233 5.63 5.98 9.57
CA SER A 233 4.96 6.14 8.28
C SER A 233 5.11 4.83 7.52
N PHE A 234 4.07 4.37 6.85
CA PHE A 234 4.12 3.07 6.20
C PHE A 234 3.50 3.12 4.81
N LEU A 235 4.08 2.29 3.95
CA LEU A 235 3.51 1.93 2.67
C LEU A 235 3.26 0.43 2.69
N ILE A 236 2.00 0.04 2.71
CA ILE A 236 1.60 -1.37 2.65
C ILE A 236 1.25 -1.69 1.20
N ARG A 237 1.84 -2.77 0.71
CA ARG A 237 1.43 -3.43 -0.53
C ARG A 237 0.89 -4.80 -0.16
N THR A 238 -0.34 -5.07 -0.54
CA THR A 238 -0.96 -6.37 -0.34
C THR A 238 -1.07 -7.05 -1.69
N PHE A 239 -0.56 -8.26 -1.80
CA PHE A 239 -0.67 -9.08 -2.99
C PHE A 239 -1.52 -10.29 -2.67
N PHE A 240 -2.59 -10.47 -3.44
CA PHE A 240 -3.32 -11.71 -3.52
C PHE A 240 -2.85 -12.40 -4.80
N CYS A 241 -2.02 -13.46 -4.67
CA CYS A 241 -1.77 -14.39 -5.76
C CYS A 241 -2.68 -15.60 -5.57
N TYR A 242 -3.62 -15.82 -6.50
CA TYR A 242 -4.29 -17.08 -6.70
C TYR A 242 -3.63 -17.83 -7.83
#